data_c1443c68c412ac4d5c961bc6526ec590
#
_entry.id   c1443c68c412ac4d5c961bc6526ec590
#
_cell.length_a   1.000
_cell.length_b   1.000
_cell.length_c   1.000
_cell.angle_alpha   90.00
_cell.angle_beta   90.00
_cell.angle_gamma   90.00
#
_symmetry.space_group_name_H-M   'P 1'
#
loop_
_entity.id
_entity.type
_entity.pdbx_description
1 polymer ?
#
loop_
_entity_poly.entity_id
_entity_poly.type
_entity_poly.pdbx_seq_one_letter_code
_entity_poly.pdbx_strand_id
1 'polypeptide(L)'
;MSKKYEDLTFTDDFMFCKILYTNPELCKQLLELILGRKIKKIRYLTTQNTIDITSDGKGIRLDVYLEGDSKVYDIEMQTTGKSNLSKRSRYYQGMIDLNLIEKGADYSELKETFIIFVCLHDPFKHNECVYTFEKDRKSTR
;
A
#
# COMPACT_ATOMS: atom_id res chain seq x y z
N MET A 1 5.26 -16.36 20.94
CA MET A 1 3.90 -16.78 21.38
C MET A 1 2.84 -16.18 20.46
N SER A 2 1.91 -16.99 20.01
CA SER A 2 0.74 -16.47 19.30
C SER A 2 -0.18 -15.75 20.30
N LYS A 3 -0.67 -14.58 19.94
CA LYS A 3 -1.68 -13.86 20.73
C LYS A 3 -2.98 -14.67 20.74
N LYS A 4 -3.70 -14.61 21.86
CA LYS A 4 -5.06 -15.14 21.90
C LYS A 4 -5.98 -14.27 21.04
N TYR A 5 -7.07 -14.84 20.57
CA TYR A 5 -8.02 -14.12 19.73
C TYR A 5 -8.57 -12.85 20.41
N GLU A 6 -8.83 -12.95 21.72
CA GLU A 6 -9.35 -11.83 22.51
C GLU A 6 -8.36 -10.67 22.68
N ASP A 7 -7.07 -10.93 22.47
CA ASP A 7 -5.99 -9.94 22.61
C ASP A 7 -5.64 -9.27 21.26
N LEU A 8 -6.29 -9.67 20.16
CA LEU A 8 -6.03 -9.10 18.84
C LEU A 8 -6.65 -7.71 18.71
N THR A 9 -5.88 -6.80 18.13
CA THR A 9 -6.32 -5.44 17.83
C THR A 9 -6.26 -5.18 16.33
N PHE A 10 -6.86 -4.08 15.88
CA PHE A 10 -6.82 -3.68 14.47
C PHE A 10 -5.39 -3.52 13.92
N THR A 11 -4.42 -3.23 14.78
CA THR A 11 -3.02 -3.07 14.40
C THR A 11 -2.24 -4.37 14.23
N ASP A 12 -2.82 -5.51 14.59
CA ASP A 12 -2.23 -6.81 14.27
C ASP A 12 -2.40 -7.11 12.77
N ASP A 13 -1.32 -7.52 12.09
CA ASP A 13 -1.30 -7.74 10.64
C ASP A 13 -2.46 -8.60 10.16
N PHE A 14 -2.72 -9.69 10.86
CA PHE A 14 -3.81 -10.61 10.52
C PHE A 14 -5.18 -9.92 10.60
N MET A 15 -5.44 -9.19 11.70
CA MET A 15 -6.72 -8.51 11.90
C MET A 15 -6.88 -7.34 10.94
N PHE A 16 -5.84 -6.58 10.71
CA PHE A 16 -5.82 -5.48 9.74
C PHE A 16 -6.24 -5.96 8.35
N CYS A 17 -5.54 -6.97 7.83
CA CYS A 17 -5.85 -7.54 6.53
C CYS A 17 -7.26 -8.14 6.49
N LYS A 18 -7.63 -8.93 7.49
CA LYS A 18 -8.94 -9.58 7.54
C LYS A 18 -10.08 -8.58 7.56
N ILE A 19 -9.99 -7.55 8.39
CA ILE A 19 -11.03 -6.53 8.50
C ILE A 19 -11.17 -5.77 7.19
N LEU A 20 -10.07 -5.32 6.59
CA LEU A 20 -10.13 -4.53 5.36
C LEU A 20 -10.56 -5.35 4.15
N TYR A 21 -10.15 -6.62 4.04
CA TYR A 21 -10.59 -7.50 2.94
C TYR A 21 -12.04 -7.94 3.05
N THR A 22 -12.57 -8.08 4.25
CA THR A 22 -13.97 -8.50 4.46
C THR A 22 -14.95 -7.35 4.53
N ASN A 23 -14.48 -6.11 4.63
CA ASN A 23 -15.31 -4.90 4.72
C ASN A 23 -14.87 -3.85 3.68
N PRO A 24 -15.27 -4.01 2.40
CA PRO A 24 -14.85 -3.07 1.35
C PRO A 24 -15.25 -1.63 1.62
N GLU A 25 -16.42 -1.40 2.22
CA GLU A 25 -16.87 -0.05 2.56
C GLU A 25 -15.97 0.59 3.63
N LEU A 26 -15.56 -0.17 4.64
CA LEU A 26 -14.63 0.31 5.66
C LEU A 26 -13.25 0.61 5.06
N CYS A 27 -12.77 -0.26 4.17
CA CYS A 27 -11.52 -0.05 3.44
C CYS A 27 -11.56 1.24 2.61
N LYS A 28 -12.65 1.45 1.90
CA LYS A 28 -12.87 2.67 1.12
C LYS A 28 -12.89 3.92 2.01
N GLN A 29 -13.60 3.88 3.14
CA GLN A 29 -13.65 4.99 4.10
C GLN A 29 -12.26 5.31 4.67
N LEU A 30 -11.46 4.30 4.98
CA LEU A 30 -10.09 4.49 5.45
C LEU A 30 -9.24 5.23 4.40
N LEU A 31 -9.32 4.80 3.15
CA LEU A 31 -8.62 5.46 2.05
C LEU A 31 -9.09 6.91 1.86
N GLU A 32 -10.39 7.14 1.90
CA GLU A 32 -10.95 8.48 1.78
C GLU A 32 -10.49 9.40 2.92
N LEU A 33 -10.39 8.86 4.13
CA LEU A 33 -9.88 9.59 5.30
C LEU A 33 -8.40 9.98 5.13
N ILE A 34 -7.57 9.04 4.70
CA ILE A 34 -6.12 9.25 4.53
C ILE A 34 -5.84 10.24 3.38
N LEU A 35 -6.54 10.09 2.26
CA LEU A 35 -6.27 10.84 1.04
C LEU A 35 -7.06 12.15 0.94
N GLY A 36 -8.05 12.35 1.79
CA GLY A 36 -8.89 13.55 1.79
C GLY A 36 -9.75 13.71 0.55
N ARG A 37 -10.13 12.61 -0.11
CA ARG A 37 -10.97 12.63 -1.31
C ARG A 37 -11.94 11.46 -1.34
N LYS A 38 -13.01 11.58 -2.12
CA LYS A 38 -13.98 10.52 -2.32
C LYS A 38 -13.51 9.48 -3.34
N ILE A 39 -13.84 8.23 -3.08
CA ILE A 39 -13.60 7.09 -3.97
C ILE A 39 -14.97 6.44 -4.26
N LYS A 40 -15.28 6.24 -5.53
CA LYS A 40 -16.59 5.71 -5.92
C LYS A 40 -16.71 4.21 -5.66
N LYS A 41 -15.75 3.44 -6.15
CA LYS A 41 -15.76 1.99 -6.05
C LYS A 41 -14.36 1.43 -5.94
N ILE A 42 -14.20 0.38 -5.14
CA ILE A 42 -12.94 -0.35 -5.01
C ILE A 42 -13.08 -1.79 -5.52
N ARG A 43 -11.96 -2.37 -5.93
CA ARG A 43 -11.85 -3.76 -6.34
C ARG A 43 -10.50 -4.31 -5.86
N TYR A 44 -10.51 -5.40 -5.11
CA TYR A 44 -9.27 -6.06 -4.70
C TYR A 44 -8.59 -6.73 -5.91
N LEU A 45 -7.27 -6.57 -6.01
CA LEU A 45 -6.52 -7.00 -7.18
C LEU A 45 -6.02 -8.43 -7.11
N THR A 46 -5.74 -8.95 -5.92
CA THR A 46 -5.29 -10.32 -5.74
C THR A 46 -5.69 -10.86 -4.37
N THR A 47 -5.94 -12.17 -4.33
CA THR A 47 -6.22 -12.90 -3.09
C THR A 47 -4.95 -13.40 -2.40
N GLN A 48 -3.82 -13.46 -3.11
CA GLN A 48 -2.55 -13.98 -2.59
C GLN A 48 -1.59 -12.89 -2.14
N ASN A 49 -1.78 -11.67 -2.60
CA ASN A 49 -1.01 -10.48 -2.21
C ASN A 49 0.51 -10.59 -2.36
N THR A 50 0.99 -11.55 -3.15
CA THR A 50 2.41 -11.77 -3.39
C THR A 50 2.75 -11.48 -4.84
N ILE A 51 3.78 -10.69 -5.06
CA ILE A 51 4.31 -10.38 -6.38
C ILE A 51 5.74 -10.88 -6.44
N ASP A 52 5.98 -11.83 -7.33
CA ASP A 52 7.30 -12.38 -7.63
C ASP A 52 7.67 -12.07 -9.08
N ILE A 53 8.90 -11.67 -9.32
CA ILE A 53 9.42 -11.43 -10.67
C ILE A 53 10.02 -12.70 -11.25
N THR A 54 10.90 -13.33 -10.47
CA THR A 54 11.60 -14.55 -10.82
C THR A 54 11.82 -15.37 -9.56
N SER A 55 12.20 -16.66 -9.73
CA SER A 55 12.52 -17.52 -8.59
C SER A 55 13.68 -17.00 -7.73
N ASP A 56 14.59 -16.20 -8.33
CA ASP A 56 15.77 -15.65 -7.66
C ASP A 56 15.60 -14.18 -7.24
N GLY A 57 14.53 -13.54 -7.69
CA GLY A 57 14.23 -12.15 -7.37
C GLY A 57 13.65 -11.97 -5.97
N LYS A 58 13.82 -10.78 -5.42
CA LYS A 58 13.16 -10.42 -4.18
C LYS A 58 11.69 -10.09 -4.44
N GLY A 59 10.81 -11.05 -4.20
CA GLY A 59 9.37 -10.84 -4.22
C GLY A 59 8.91 -9.90 -3.09
N ILE A 60 7.69 -9.43 -3.20
CA ILE A 60 7.03 -8.64 -2.17
C ILE A 60 5.71 -9.28 -1.78
N ARG A 61 5.34 -9.11 -0.52
CA ARG A 61 4.00 -9.39 -0.01
C ARG A 61 3.33 -8.08 0.33
N LEU A 62 2.14 -7.89 -0.19
CA LEU A 62 1.31 -6.71 0.05
C LEU A 62 0.21 -7.04 1.06
N ASP A 63 -0.02 -6.14 2.02
CA ASP A 63 -1.05 -6.37 3.03
C ASP A 63 -2.45 -6.21 2.43
N VAL A 64 -2.80 -5.05 1.93
CA VAL A 64 -4.09 -4.79 1.29
C VAL A 64 -3.86 -4.11 -0.06
N TYR A 65 -4.17 -4.82 -1.13
CA TYR A 65 -3.86 -4.41 -2.49
C TYR A 65 -5.14 -4.33 -3.34
N LEU A 66 -5.43 -3.14 -3.83
CA LEU A 66 -6.70 -2.87 -4.49
C LEU A 66 -6.60 -1.77 -5.55
N GLU A 67 -7.63 -1.70 -6.38
CA GLU A 67 -7.86 -0.65 -7.36
C GLU A 67 -9.12 0.12 -7.01
N GLY A 68 -9.09 1.43 -7.18
CA GLY A 68 -10.25 2.30 -7.03
C GLY A 68 -10.17 3.49 -7.96
N ASP A 69 -11.22 3.75 -8.73
CA ASP A 69 -11.32 4.86 -9.68
C ASP A 69 -10.10 4.96 -10.63
N SER A 70 -9.66 3.81 -11.16
CA SER A 70 -8.51 3.67 -12.07
C SER A 70 -7.15 3.98 -11.43
N LYS A 71 -7.07 3.99 -10.11
CA LYS A 71 -5.84 4.15 -9.33
C LYS A 71 -5.57 2.89 -8.52
N VAL A 72 -4.32 2.66 -8.17
CA VAL A 72 -3.90 1.48 -7.40
C VAL A 72 -3.49 1.89 -5.99
N TYR A 73 -3.90 1.12 -5.02
CA TYR A 73 -3.63 1.36 -3.60
C TYR A 73 -3.05 0.12 -2.97
N ASP A 74 -1.98 0.32 -2.23
CA ASP A 74 -1.39 -0.68 -1.34
C ASP A 74 -1.36 -0.09 0.07
N ILE A 75 -2.06 -0.73 1.01
CA ILE A 75 -2.14 -0.28 2.39
C ILE A 75 -1.39 -1.27 3.26
N GLU A 76 -0.35 -0.81 3.93
CA GLU A 76 0.55 -1.60 4.74
C GLU A 76 0.46 -1.21 6.22
N MET A 77 0.36 -2.18 7.11
CA MET A 77 0.47 -1.95 8.55
C MET A 77 1.93 -2.08 8.98
N GLN A 78 2.50 -0.98 9.47
CA GLN A 78 3.90 -0.92 9.92
C GLN A 78 3.95 -0.86 11.45
N THR A 79 4.23 -1.99 12.08
CA THR A 79 4.26 -2.11 13.55
C THR A 79 5.62 -1.85 14.16
N THR A 80 6.69 -1.89 13.36
CA THR A 80 8.07 -1.69 13.81
C THR A 80 8.64 -0.38 13.28
N GLY A 81 9.55 0.24 14.03
CA GLY A 81 10.19 1.51 13.67
C GLY A 81 11.31 1.40 12.63
N LYS A 82 11.09 0.67 11.54
CA LYS A 82 12.08 0.57 10.46
C LYS A 82 12.17 1.86 9.67
N SER A 83 13.38 2.30 9.37
CA SER A 83 13.68 3.58 8.71
C SER A 83 13.75 3.52 7.18
N ASN A 84 13.50 2.36 6.57
CA ASN A 84 13.69 2.15 5.14
C ASN A 84 12.40 2.29 4.29
N LEU A 85 11.39 2.94 4.81
CA LEU A 85 10.06 3.04 4.18
C LEU A 85 10.10 3.70 2.80
N SER A 86 10.88 4.77 2.64
CA SER A 86 10.99 5.47 1.35
C SER A 86 11.59 4.59 0.25
N LYS A 87 12.59 3.77 0.58
CA LYS A 87 13.18 2.81 -0.36
C LYS A 87 12.25 1.63 -0.63
N ARG A 88 11.55 1.14 0.40
CA ARG A 88 10.53 0.10 0.24
C ARG A 88 9.38 0.57 -0.65
N SER A 89 8.89 1.77 -0.46
CA SER A 89 7.81 2.31 -1.29
C SER A 89 8.23 2.38 -2.76
N ARG A 90 9.45 2.81 -3.03
CA ARG A 90 9.99 2.83 -4.40
C ARG A 90 10.08 1.44 -5.01
N TYR A 91 10.55 0.46 -4.23
CA TYR A 91 10.64 -0.94 -4.69
C TYR A 91 9.25 -1.53 -4.95
N TYR A 92 8.31 -1.31 -4.03
CA TYR A 92 6.93 -1.76 -4.18
C TYR A 92 6.26 -1.14 -5.39
N GLN A 93 6.49 0.15 -5.63
CA GLN A 93 5.99 0.85 -6.81
C GLN A 93 6.45 0.16 -8.11
N GLY A 94 7.74 -0.14 -8.23
CA GLY A 94 8.30 -0.82 -9.39
C GLY A 94 7.70 -2.22 -9.58
N MET A 95 7.54 -2.98 -8.51
CA MET A 95 6.94 -4.32 -8.54
C MET A 95 5.47 -4.29 -8.95
N ILE A 96 4.71 -3.33 -8.45
CA ILE A 96 3.31 -3.14 -8.80
C ILE A 96 3.20 -2.77 -10.29
N ASP A 97 4.00 -1.82 -10.75
CA ASP A 97 4.02 -1.41 -12.16
C ASP A 97 4.33 -2.60 -13.07
N LEU A 98 5.34 -3.38 -12.73
CA LEU A 98 5.72 -4.58 -13.49
C LEU A 98 4.61 -5.63 -13.50
N ASN A 99 3.90 -5.79 -12.41
CA ASN A 99 2.82 -6.76 -12.27
C ASN A 99 1.57 -6.37 -13.09
N LEU A 100 1.28 -5.07 -13.18
CA LEU A 100 0.03 -4.58 -13.77
C LEU A 100 0.15 -4.19 -15.24
N ILE A 101 1.36 -3.87 -15.74
CA ILE A 101 1.53 -3.52 -17.14
C ILE A 101 1.51 -4.78 -18.02
N GLU A 102 0.75 -4.74 -19.10
CA GLU A 102 0.73 -5.83 -20.07
C GLU A 102 1.94 -5.76 -21.00
N LYS A 103 2.40 -6.93 -21.46
CA LYS A 103 3.50 -7.00 -22.42
C LYS A 103 3.14 -6.25 -23.70
N GLY A 104 4.00 -5.31 -24.08
CA GLY A 104 3.82 -4.51 -25.28
C GLY A 104 2.92 -3.29 -25.09
N ALA A 105 2.38 -3.07 -23.89
CA ALA A 105 1.63 -1.86 -23.58
C ALA A 105 2.56 -0.63 -23.53
N ASP A 106 2.00 0.53 -23.86
CA ASP A 106 2.71 1.79 -23.69
C ASP A 106 2.86 2.16 -22.21
N TYR A 107 3.92 2.85 -21.85
CA TYR A 107 4.14 3.29 -20.47
C TYR A 107 3.05 4.23 -19.94
N SER A 108 2.31 4.89 -20.83
CA SER A 108 1.15 5.71 -20.46
C SER A 108 0.00 4.90 -19.84
N GLU A 109 0.00 3.58 -20.02
CA GLU A 109 -0.97 2.67 -19.38
C GLU A 109 -0.69 2.43 -17.89
N LEU A 110 0.48 2.84 -17.39
CA LEU A 110 0.78 2.75 -15.96
C LEU A 110 -0.18 3.62 -15.16
N LYS A 111 -0.74 3.04 -14.12
CA LYS A 111 -1.71 3.72 -13.26
C LYS A 111 -1.01 4.49 -12.14
N GLU A 112 -1.63 5.57 -11.71
CA GLU A 112 -1.24 6.24 -10.49
C GLU A 112 -1.37 5.27 -9.31
N THR A 113 -0.32 5.15 -8.51
CA THR A 113 -0.26 4.20 -7.40
C THR A 113 0.05 4.91 -6.10
N PHE A 114 -0.66 4.53 -5.06
CA PHE A 114 -0.46 5.01 -3.70
C PHE A 114 0.01 3.85 -2.83
N ILE A 115 1.16 4.01 -2.21
CA ILE A 115 1.67 3.07 -1.20
C ILE A 115 1.56 3.77 0.15
N ILE A 116 0.74 3.23 1.01
CA ILE A 116 0.33 3.83 2.28
C ILE A 116 0.82 2.96 3.42
N PHE A 117 1.78 3.47 4.18
CA PHE A 117 2.21 2.82 5.42
C PHE A 117 1.46 3.44 6.61
N VAL A 118 0.63 2.64 7.26
CA VAL A 118 0.00 3.01 8.54
C VAL A 118 0.98 2.63 9.64
N CYS A 119 1.63 3.63 10.22
CA CYS A 119 2.72 3.45 11.18
C CYS A 119 2.24 3.64 12.63
N LEU A 120 2.62 2.73 13.52
CA LEU A 120 2.37 2.87 14.96
C LEU A 120 3.38 3.80 15.64
N HIS A 121 4.49 4.10 14.97
CA HIS A 121 5.53 5.01 15.44
C HIS A 121 5.84 6.04 14.35
N ASP A 122 6.23 7.24 14.76
CA ASP A 122 6.67 8.27 13.81
C ASP A 122 7.99 7.84 13.16
N PRO A 123 7.98 7.46 11.86
CA PRO A 123 9.17 6.92 11.20
C PRO A 123 10.26 7.96 10.93
N PHE A 124 9.90 9.25 10.92
CA PHE A 124 10.81 10.35 10.57
C PHE A 124 11.08 11.29 11.73
N LYS A 125 10.40 11.11 12.86
CA LYS A 125 10.59 11.87 14.10
C LYS A 125 10.43 13.40 13.96
N HIS A 126 9.51 13.82 13.09
CA HIS A 126 9.16 15.21 12.89
C HIS A 126 7.81 15.60 13.52
N ASN A 127 7.19 14.69 14.26
CA ASN A 127 5.89 14.85 14.94
C ASN A 127 4.74 15.25 14.00
N GLU A 128 4.78 14.74 12.77
CA GLU A 128 3.69 14.92 11.80
C GLU A 128 2.79 13.70 11.77
N CYS A 129 1.49 13.93 11.55
CA CYS A 129 0.53 12.84 11.42
C CYS A 129 0.63 12.13 10.07
N VAL A 130 1.05 12.83 9.03
CA VAL A 130 1.16 12.33 7.66
C VAL A 130 2.43 12.86 7.02
N TYR A 131 3.15 11.96 6.37
CA TYR A 131 4.28 12.29 5.49
C TYR A 131 3.95 11.83 4.09
N THR A 132 4.14 12.71 3.10
CA THR A 132 3.89 12.39 1.70
C THR A 132 5.17 12.49 0.90
N PHE A 133 5.43 11.45 0.10
CA PHE A 133 6.55 11.39 -0.84
C PHE A 133 6.00 11.25 -2.25
N GLU A 134 6.39 12.16 -3.11
CA GLU A 134 5.96 12.18 -4.51
C GLU A 134 7.15 12.25 -5.44
N LYS A 135 6.98 11.66 -6.63
CA LYS A 135 7.91 11.90 -7.73
C LYS A 135 7.51 13.18 -8.42
N ASP A 136 8.29 14.23 -8.21
CA ASP A 136 8.01 15.57 -8.71
C ASP A 136 8.95 15.96 -9.85
N ARG A 137 8.42 16.67 -10.82
CA ARG A 137 9.18 17.29 -11.89
C ARG A 137 9.49 18.75 -11.51
N LYS A 138 10.76 19.02 -11.31
CA LYS A 138 11.23 20.39 -11.11
C LYS A 138 11.88 20.93 -12.37
N SER A 139 11.62 22.20 -12.66
CA SER A 139 12.29 22.93 -13.73
C SER A 139 13.18 23.98 -13.09
N THR A 140 14.48 23.94 -13.44
CA THR A 140 15.47 24.92 -12.96
C THR A 140 15.94 25.73 -14.18
N ARG A 141 15.92 27.03 -14.02
CA ARG A 141 16.41 27.99 -15.04
C ARG A 141 17.86 28.35 -14.75
#